data_79ba41dabcbc68ddfe1f0d67272f60df
#
_entry.id   79ba41dabcbc68ddfe1f0d67272f60df
#
_cell.length_a   1.000
_cell.length_b   1.000
_cell.length_c   1.000
_cell.angle_alpha   90.00
_cell.angle_beta   90.00
_cell.angle_gamma   90.00
#
_symmetry.space_group_name_H-M   'P 1'
#
loop_
_entity.id
_entity.type
_entity.pdbx_description
1 polymer ?
#
loop_
_entity_poly.entity_id
_entity_poly.type
_entity_poly.pdbx_seq_one_letter_code
_entity_poly.pdbx_strand_id
1 'polypeptide(L)'
;MVSHESDLTPGLANKIASPFCDTLCVTFPESLKYIKDNKGELTGTPIREDLLKGDKERGRKFCNFKENKKVLMIIGGSLGSKVINESVRKILNEILKEYNVIHLCGKGT
;
A
#
# COMPACT_ATOMS: atom_id res chain seq x y z
N MET A 1 14.24 13.29 -16.79
CA MET A 1 13.74 13.00 -15.43
C MET A 1 12.34 12.41 -15.52
N VAL A 2 12.06 11.37 -14.78
CA VAL A 2 10.74 10.71 -14.70
C VAL A 2 10.19 10.87 -13.29
N SER A 3 8.92 11.27 -13.18
CA SER A 3 8.20 11.38 -11.90
C SER A 3 6.98 10.48 -11.93
N HIS A 4 6.44 10.17 -10.74
CA HIS A 4 5.22 9.38 -10.58
C HIS A 4 4.25 10.05 -9.61
N GLU A 5 2.97 10.07 -9.98
CA GLU A 5 1.87 10.55 -9.13
C GLU A 5 0.96 9.39 -8.73
N SER A 6 0.86 9.16 -7.44
CA SER A 6 0.03 8.08 -6.88
C SER A 6 -1.41 8.51 -6.57
N ASP A 7 -1.63 9.81 -6.40
CA ASP A 7 -2.95 10.36 -6.10
C ASP A 7 -3.72 10.74 -7.38
N LEU A 8 -5.01 10.96 -7.23
CA LEU A 8 -5.87 11.38 -8.34
C LEU A 8 -5.49 12.77 -8.87
N THR A 9 -5.14 13.68 -7.95
CA THR A 9 -4.68 15.04 -8.27
C THR A 9 -3.21 15.19 -7.93
N PRO A 10 -2.42 15.92 -8.76
CA PRO A 10 -1.00 16.10 -8.50
C PRO A 10 -0.73 16.80 -7.18
N GLY A 11 0.18 16.25 -6.40
CA GLY A 11 0.71 16.89 -5.20
C GLY A 11 1.66 18.04 -5.52
N LEU A 12 2.01 18.83 -4.50
CA LEU A 12 2.87 20.01 -4.68
C LEU A 12 4.24 19.65 -5.28
N ALA A 13 4.86 18.57 -4.83
CA ALA A 13 6.15 18.13 -5.34
C ALA A 13 6.12 17.84 -6.85
N ASN A 14 5.09 17.14 -7.32
CA ASN A 14 4.92 16.84 -8.73
C ASN A 14 4.53 18.07 -9.56
N LYS A 15 3.77 19.01 -8.98
CA LYS A 15 3.48 20.29 -9.63
C LYS A 15 4.76 21.11 -9.88
N ILE A 16 5.66 21.13 -8.90
CA ILE A 16 6.96 21.82 -9.03
C ILE A 16 7.88 21.09 -10.01
N ALA A 17 7.92 19.77 -9.95
CA ALA A 17 8.79 18.94 -10.79
C ALA A 17 8.32 18.84 -12.26
N SER A 18 7.03 18.98 -12.51
CA SER A 18 6.41 18.74 -13.83
C SER A 18 7.09 19.49 -14.99
N PRO A 19 7.46 20.79 -14.89
CA PRO A 19 8.14 21.47 -15.98
C PRO A 19 9.50 20.87 -16.34
N PHE A 20 10.14 20.17 -15.40
CA PHE A 20 11.49 19.60 -15.56
C PHE A 20 11.47 18.11 -15.91
N CYS A 21 10.29 17.47 -15.88
CA CYS A 21 10.13 16.06 -16.23
C CYS A 21 10.02 15.86 -17.74
N ASP A 22 10.60 14.78 -18.22
CA ASP A 22 10.36 14.26 -19.57
C ASP A 22 9.04 13.48 -19.62
N THR A 23 8.76 12.71 -18.56
CA THR A 23 7.54 11.90 -18.41
C THR A 23 7.04 11.97 -16.97
N LEU A 24 5.73 12.13 -16.81
CA LEU A 24 5.04 12.02 -15.54
C LEU A 24 4.08 10.82 -15.60
N CYS A 25 4.43 9.77 -14.89
CA CYS A 25 3.62 8.57 -14.81
C CYS A 25 2.48 8.76 -13.80
N VAL A 26 1.30 8.26 -14.12
CA VAL A 26 0.12 8.38 -13.27
C VAL A 26 -0.53 7.03 -12.99
N THR A 27 -1.19 6.95 -11.84
CA THR A 27 -1.93 5.77 -11.41
C THR A 27 -3.33 5.70 -12.01
N PHE A 28 -3.98 6.86 -12.18
CA PHE A 28 -5.38 6.96 -12.64
C PHE A 28 -5.48 7.68 -13.98
N PRO A 29 -6.36 7.21 -14.89
CA PRO A 29 -6.57 7.89 -16.18
C PRO A 29 -7.00 9.34 -16.04
N GLU A 30 -7.81 9.63 -15.02
CA GLU A 30 -8.33 10.97 -14.74
C GLU A 30 -7.21 11.97 -14.39
N SER A 31 -6.08 11.49 -13.91
CA SER A 31 -4.94 12.35 -13.59
C SER A 31 -4.27 12.94 -14.84
N LEU A 32 -4.44 12.33 -16.00
CA LEU A 32 -3.85 12.80 -17.27
C LEU A 32 -4.30 14.22 -17.64
N LYS A 33 -5.50 14.62 -17.26
CA LYS A 33 -6.02 15.98 -17.54
C LYS A 33 -5.25 17.11 -16.87
N TYR A 34 -4.50 16.81 -15.81
CA TYR A 34 -3.68 17.80 -15.08
C TYR A 34 -2.28 17.95 -15.67
N ILE A 35 -1.91 17.11 -16.63
CA ILE A 35 -0.55 17.07 -17.19
C ILE A 35 -0.56 17.71 -18.57
N LYS A 36 0.35 18.68 -18.76
CA LYS A 36 0.51 19.41 -20.04
C LYS A 36 1.59 18.77 -20.89
N ASP A 37 1.66 19.19 -22.16
CA ASP A 37 2.73 18.88 -23.12
C ASP A 37 2.88 17.38 -23.44
N ASN A 38 1.79 16.59 -23.34
CA ASN A 38 1.81 15.14 -23.63
C ASN A 38 2.84 14.35 -22.84
N LYS A 39 3.22 14.83 -21.65
CA LYS A 39 4.18 14.17 -20.76
C LYS A 39 3.58 13.08 -19.89
N GLY A 40 2.24 13.01 -19.81
CA GLY A 40 1.54 12.05 -18.97
C GLY A 40 1.54 10.64 -19.58
N GLU A 41 1.80 9.64 -18.74
CA GLU A 41 1.71 8.24 -19.10
C GLU A 41 0.98 7.45 -18.04
N LEU A 42 -0.05 6.71 -18.42
CA LEU A 42 -0.80 5.85 -17.50
C LEU A 42 -0.04 4.55 -17.27
N THR A 43 0.55 4.40 -16.10
CA THR A 43 1.32 3.21 -15.74
C THR A 43 0.69 2.38 -14.63
N GLY A 44 -0.27 2.94 -13.89
CA GLY A 44 -0.75 2.35 -12.64
C GLY A 44 0.26 2.53 -11.51
N THR A 45 0.00 1.90 -10.38
CA THR A 45 0.90 1.93 -9.22
C THR A 45 2.07 0.98 -9.42
N PRO A 46 3.32 1.46 -9.31
CA PRO A 46 4.48 0.57 -9.40
C PRO A 46 4.54 -0.35 -8.18
N ILE A 47 4.62 -1.65 -8.43
CA ILE A 47 4.78 -2.67 -7.41
C ILE A 47 5.96 -3.57 -7.76
N ARG A 48 6.60 -4.16 -6.74
CA ARG A 48 7.69 -5.10 -6.96
C ARG A 48 7.13 -6.41 -7.52
N GLU A 49 7.80 -6.99 -8.50
CA GLU A 49 7.40 -8.27 -9.10
C GLU A 49 7.33 -9.40 -8.08
N ASP A 50 8.19 -9.37 -7.06
CA ASP A 50 8.22 -10.37 -5.99
C ASP A 50 6.88 -10.50 -5.26
N LEU A 51 6.09 -9.42 -5.19
CA LEU A 51 4.77 -9.45 -4.57
C LEU A 51 3.77 -10.31 -5.34
N LEU A 52 4.00 -10.51 -6.63
CA LEU A 52 3.15 -11.35 -7.49
C LEU A 52 3.49 -12.84 -7.38
N LYS A 53 4.64 -13.17 -6.78
CA LYS A 53 5.17 -14.53 -6.63
C LYS A 53 4.99 -15.08 -5.21
N GLY A 54 4.05 -14.55 -4.46
CA GLY A 54 3.76 -14.98 -3.10
C GLY A 54 3.27 -16.43 -3.03
N ASP A 55 3.59 -17.10 -1.92
CA ASP A 55 3.15 -18.47 -1.62
C ASP A 55 2.39 -18.47 -0.29
N LYS A 56 1.11 -18.78 -0.37
CA LYS A 56 0.20 -18.83 0.77
C LYS A 56 0.66 -19.82 1.85
N GLU A 57 1.07 -21.03 1.45
CA GLU A 57 1.48 -22.07 2.39
C GLU A 57 2.78 -21.70 3.09
N ARG A 58 3.73 -21.14 2.36
CA ARG A 58 5.00 -20.66 2.94
C ARG A 58 4.75 -19.53 3.94
N GLY A 59 3.82 -18.62 3.62
CA GLY A 59 3.42 -17.53 4.52
C GLY A 59 2.81 -18.08 5.82
N ARG A 60 1.92 -19.05 5.73
CA ARG A 60 1.31 -19.68 6.91
C ARG A 60 2.35 -20.39 7.78
N LYS A 61 3.31 -21.08 7.19
CA LYS A 61 4.42 -21.71 7.92
C LYS A 61 5.30 -20.67 8.63
N PHE A 62 5.62 -19.59 7.94
CA PHE A 62 6.42 -18.50 8.51
C PHE A 62 5.75 -17.88 9.74
N CYS A 63 4.45 -17.69 9.70
CA CYS A 63 3.65 -17.15 10.82
C CYS A 63 3.29 -18.22 11.86
N ASN A 64 3.65 -19.47 11.63
CA ASN A 64 3.33 -20.62 12.51
C ASN A 64 1.81 -20.79 12.74
N PHE A 65 1.01 -20.54 11.71
CA PHE A 65 -0.43 -20.75 11.75
C PHE A 65 -0.76 -22.23 11.53
N LYS A 66 -1.25 -22.89 12.58
CA LYS A 66 -1.61 -24.32 12.57
C LYS A 66 -3.10 -24.55 12.26
N GLU A 67 -3.95 -23.57 12.60
CA GLU A 67 -5.38 -23.67 12.37
C GLU A 67 -5.75 -23.22 10.95
N ASN A 68 -6.73 -23.91 10.34
CA ASN A 68 -7.19 -23.57 8.99
C ASN A 68 -8.21 -22.42 9.01
N LYS A 69 -7.87 -21.34 9.67
CA LYS A 69 -8.63 -20.10 9.67
C LYS A 69 -8.21 -19.18 8.51
N LYS A 70 -9.10 -18.30 8.11
CA LYS A 70 -8.75 -17.19 7.20
C LYS A 70 -7.72 -16.28 7.88
N VAL A 71 -6.84 -15.70 7.09
CA VAL A 71 -5.83 -14.78 7.60
C VAL A 71 -6.27 -13.34 7.33
N LEU A 72 -6.32 -12.55 8.39
CA LEU A 72 -6.57 -11.11 8.35
C LEU A 72 -5.25 -10.37 8.53
N MET A 73 -4.88 -9.55 7.57
CA MET A 73 -3.68 -8.72 7.63
C MET A 73 -4.06 -7.26 7.82
N ILE A 74 -3.47 -6.61 8.83
CA ILE A 74 -3.73 -5.22 9.18
C ILE A 74 -2.41 -4.44 9.09
N ILE A 75 -2.40 -3.38 8.30
CA ILE A 75 -1.20 -2.59 8.03
C ILE A 75 -1.54 -1.10 8.22
N GLY A 76 -0.80 -0.42 9.09
CA GLY A 76 -0.94 1.01 9.35
C GLY A 76 0.14 1.89 8.72
N GLY A 77 0.78 1.40 7.65
CA GLY A 77 1.93 2.06 7.03
C GLY A 77 3.26 1.71 7.72
N SER A 78 4.37 2.24 7.23
CA SER A 78 5.72 1.89 7.68
C SER A 78 6.00 2.27 9.15
N LEU A 79 5.44 3.38 9.59
CA LEU A 79 5.57 3.85 10.98
C LEU A 79 4.47 3.31 11.90
N GLY A 80 3.49 2.62 11.34
CA GLY A 80 2.29 2.20 12.04
C GLY A 80 1.27 3.33 12.20
N SER A 81 0.11 2.99 12.75
CA SER A 81 -0.95 3.95 13.06
C SER A 81 -1.48 3.67 14.45
N LYS A 82 -1.31 4.63 15.36
CA LYS A 82 -1.80 4.51 16.75
C LYS A 82 -3.31 4.25 16.79
N VAL A 83 -4.09 4.97 15.99
CA VAL A 83 -5.55 4.82 15.93
C VAL A 83 -5.95 3.42 15.48
N ILE A 84 -5.33 2.90 14.41
CA ILE A 84 -5.58 1.54 13.94
C ILE A 84 -5.17 0.52 14.99
N ASN A 85 -3.98 0.68 15.58
CA ASN A 85 -3.46 -0.25 16.58
C ASN A 85 -4.37 -0.33 17.81
N GLU A 86 -4.82 0.80 18.32
CA GLU A 86 -5.74 0.85 19.48
C GLU A 86 -7.09 0.24 19.14
N SER A 87 -7.63 0.51 17.97
CA SER A 87 -8.90 -0.06 17.52
C SER A 87 -8.83 -1.58 17.40
N VAL A 88 -7.74 -2.08 16.80
CA VAL A 88 -7.51 -3.53 16.67
C VAL A 88 -7.39 -4.21 18.05
N ARG A 89 -6.64 -3.61 18.96
CA ARG A 89 -6.47 -4.17 20.32
C ARG A 89 -7.79 -4.33 21.05
N LYS A 90 -8.73 -3.41 20.86
CA LYS A 90 -10.05 -3.47 21.53
C LYS A 90 -10.88 -4.67 21.08
N ILE A 91 -10.72 -5.11 19.82
CA ILE A 91 -11.53 -6.18 19.24
C ILE A 91 -10.72 -7.45 18.95
N LEU A 92 -9.45 -7.48 19.32
CA LEU A 92 -8.53 -8.56 18.97
C LEU A 92 -9.04 -9.93 19.44
N ASN A 93 -9.55 -10.03 20.67
CA ASN A 93 -10.06 -11.29 21.20
C ASN A 93 -11.23 -11.85 20.38
N GLU A 94 -12.08 -10.97 19.86
CA GLU A 94 -13.20 -11.37 19.01
C GLU A 94 -12.72 -11.82 17.63
N ILE A 95 -11.78 -11.07 17.04
CA ILE A 95 -11.22 -11.40 15.72
C ILE A 95 -10.50 -12.74 15.74
N LEU A 96 -9.74 -13.02 16.80
CA LEU A 96 -8.96 -14.26 16.93
C LEU A 96 -9.81 -15.53 17.02
N LYS A 97 -11.11 -15.41 17.32
CA LYS A 97 -12.03 -16.54 17.33
C LYS A 97 -12.25 -17.11 15.91
N GLU A 98 -12.21 -16.25 14.88
CA GLU A 98 -12.52 -16.62 13.50
C GLU A 98 -11.34 -16.50 12.54
N TYR A 99 -10.33 -15.68 12.86
CA TYR A 99 -9.22 -15.35 11.99
C TYR A 99 -7.86 -15.58 12.64
N ASN A 100 -6.89 -15.96 11.84
CA ASN A 100 -5.49 -15.74 12.16
C ASN A 100 -5.14 -14.28 11.82
N VAL A 101 -4.38 -13.60 12.64
CA VAL A 101 -4.13 -12.16 12.47
C VAL A 101 -2.64 -11.89 12.28
N ILE A 102 -2.33 -11.11 11.24
CA ILE A 102 -1.02 -10.49 11.04
C ILE A 102 -1.21 -9.00 11.20
N HIS A 103 -0.60 -8.41 12.22
CA HIS A 103 -0.73 -6.97 12.49
C HIS A 103 0.63 -6.27 12.44
N LEU A 104 0.84 -5.47 11.39
CA LEU A 104 2.02 -4.63 11.26
C LEU A 104 1.77 -3.30 11.97
N CYS A 105 2.10 -3.26 13.26
CA CYS A 105 1.74 -2.14 14.14
C CYS A 105 2.81 -1.03 14.20
N GLY A 106 3.95 -1.21 13.54
CA GLY A 106 5.04 -0.26 13.62
C GLY A 106 5.89 -0.44 14.88
N LYS A 107 7.05 0.22 14.89
CA LYS A 107 7.99 0.14 16.01
C LYS A 107 7.58 1.12 17.10
N GLY A 108 7.42 0.65 18.32
CA GLY A 108 7.15 1.50 19.49
C GLY A 108 5.71 2.01 19.63
N THR A 109 4.77 1.40 18.93
CA THR A 109 3.34 1.77 19.02
C THR A 109 2.47 0.65 19.56
#